data_bc85b5e5a3bcd75b644ff99a06d437e8
#
_entry.id   bc85b5e5a3bcd75b644ff99a06d437e8
#
_cell.length_a   1.000
_cell.length_b   1.000
_cell.length_c   1.000
_cell.angle_alpha   90.00
_cell.angle_beta   90.00
_cell.angle_gamma   90.00
#
_symmetry.space_group_name_H-M   'P 1'
#
loop_
_entity.id
_entity.type
_entity.pdbx_description
1 polymer ?
#
loop_
_entity_poly.entity_id
_entity_poly.type
_entity_poly.pdbx_seq_one_letter_code
_entity_poly.pdbx_strand_id
1 'polypeptide(L)'
;MFRHCLLYITGILCLSAISAAAEENNFKLFDDWGEKLQNNMTTAWNAENYDLYLPINTWHNRLLYDKDKIDDYNEEPWGVGLGKSFYDSDGDWHSLYGMGFKDSNKHLQTIFGYAYQHNWPLDCYQKWRVGIGYTLSLTQRSEYAYIPLPLPLPLAGIGYKNFNIQAAYVPGVKNDGNVLFTWLRWELNNDY
;
A
#
# COMPACT_ATOMS: atom_id res chain seq x y z
N MET A 1 -17.31 33.35 47.32
CA MET A 1 -16.79 31.98 47.18
C MET A 1 -17.59 31.13 46.16
N PHE A 2 -18.87 31.36 45.93
CA PHE A 2 -19.70 30.59 45.00
C PHE A 2 -19.46 30.86 43.48
N ARG A 3 -18.99 32.05 43.10
CA ARG A 3 -18.81 32.41 41.69
C ARG A 3 -17.59 31.73 40.99
N HIS A 4 -16.58 31.35 41.74
CA HIS A 4 -15.43 30.67 41.15
C HIS A 4 -15.62 29.17 40.94
N CYS A 5 -16.49 28.54 41.74
CA CYS A 5 -16.83 27.13 41.61
C CYS A 5 -17.62 26.82 40.32
N LEU A 6 -18.52 27.77 39.94
CA LEU A 6 -19.35 27.63 38.73
C LEU A 6 -18.54 27.71 37.44
N LEU A 7 -17.47 28.54 37.39
CA LEU A 7 -16.57 28.68 36.24
C LEU A 7 -15.70 27.44 36.01
N TYR A 8 -15.27 26.75 37.06
CA TYR A 8 -14.52 25.51 36.95
C TYR A 8 -15.38 24.34 36.46
N ILE A 9 -16.63 24.25 36.90
CA ILE A 9 -17.56 23.19 36.49
C ILE A 9 -17.94 23.36 35.00
N THR A 10 -18.19 24.59 34.55
CA THR A 10 -18.48 24.86 33.12
C THR A 10 -17.27 24.62 32.23
N GLY A 11 -16.04 24.93 32.68
CA GLY A 11 -14.81 24.63 31.95
C GLY A 11 -14.54 23.13 31.76
N ILE A 12 -14.76 22.32 32.81
CA ILE A 12 -14.58 20.87 32.76
C ILE A 12 -15.63 20.21 31.85
N LEU A 13 -16.90 20.68 31.92
CA LEU A 13 -17.97 20.19 31.04
C LEU A 13 -17.73 20.54 29.57
N CYS A 14 -17.18 21.73 29.26
CA CYS A 14 -16.80 22.08 27.90
C CYS A 14 -15.66 21.24 27.37
N LEU A 15 -14.63 20.98 28.19
CA LEU A 15 -13.48 20.14 27.79
C LEU A 15 -13.90 18.67 27.54
N SER A 16 -14.79 18.12 28.39
CA SER A 16 -15.29 16.75 28.19
C SER A 16 -16.20 16.64 26.95
N ALA A 17 -16.99 17.67 26.64
CA ALA A 17 -17.81 17.71 25.44
C ALA A 17 -16.96 17.81 24.16
N ILE A 18 -15.87 18.57 24.17
CA ILE A 18 -14.93 18.67 23.05
C ILE A 18 -14.21 17.34 22.81
N SER A 19 -13.79 16.64 23.87
CA SER A 19 -13.14 15.34 23.74
C SER A 19 -14.10 14.27 23.21
N ALA A 20 -15.33 14.21 23.70
CA ALA A 20 -16.35 13.28 23.23
C ALA A 20 -16.73 13.54 21.75
N ALA A 21 -16.89 14.80 21.36
CA ALA A 21 -17.14 15.15 19.96
C ALA A 21 -15.96 14.83 19.02
N ALA A 22 -14.72 14.94 19.52
CA ALA A 22 -13.54 14.55 18.75
C ALA A 22 -13.43 13.03 18.59
N GLU A 23 -13.78 12.25 19.63
CA GLU A 23 -13.83 10.78 19.56
C GLU A 23 -14.93 10.30 18.60
N GLU A 24 -16.14 10.89 18.67
CA GLU A 24 -17.24 10.54 17.77
C GLU A 24 -16.91 10.87 16.30
N ASN A 25 -16.29 12.02 16.04
CA ASN A 25 -15.85 12.39 14.69
C ASN A 25 -14.76 11.45 14.17
N ASN A 26 -13.80 11.09 15.01
CA ASN A 26 -12.76 10.15 14.62
C ASN A 26 -13.32 8.75 14.32
N PHE A 27 -14.25 8.26 15.14
CA PHE A 27 -14.90 6.97 14.91
C PHE A 27 -15.67 6.97 13.59
N LYS A 28 -16.44 8.02 13.31
CA LYS A 28 -17.16 8.18 12.04
C LYS A 28 -16.23 8.23 10.83
N LEU A 29 -15.09 8.92 10.93
CA LEU A 29 -14.07 8.93 9.86
C LEU A 29 -13.50 7.54 9.58
N PHE A 30 -13.27 6.74 10.61
CA PHE A 30 -12.80 5.35 10.45
C PHE A 30 -13.87 4.45 9.80
N ASP A 31 -15.15 4.62 10.17
CA ASP A 31 -16.27 3.89 9.59
C ASP A 31 -16.42 4.24 8.10
N ASP A 32 -16.47 5.54 7.77
CA ASP A 32 -16.57 6.03 6.39
C ASP A 32 -15.39 5.54 5.51
N TRP A 33 -14.18 5.56 6.08
CA TRP A 33 -12.99 5.02 5.39
C TRP A 33 -13.07 3.51 5.19
N GLY A 34 -13.52 2.77 6.21
CA GLY A 34 -13.71 1.33 6.15
C GLY A 34 -14.75 0.92 5.10
N GLU A 35 -15.89 1.61 5.05
CA GLU A 35 -16.90 1.39 4.01
C GLU A 35 -16.35 1.67 2.61
N LYS A 36 -15.65 2.79 2.42
CA LYS A 36 -15.01 3.12 1.13
C LYS A 36 -14.01 2.07 0.71
N LEU A 37 -13.16 1.60 1.62
CA LEU A 37 -12.20 0.54 1.37
C LEU A 37 -12.90 -0.75 0.94
N GLN A 38 -13.93 -1.18 1.67
CA GLN A 38 -14.70 -2.38 1.36
C GLN A 38 -15.38 -2.28 -0.01
N ASN A 39 -15.98 -1.13 -0.33
CA ASN A 39 -16.61 -0.88 -1.62
C ASN A 39 -15.59 -0.95 -2.76
N ASN A 40 -14.41 -0.33 -2.60
CA ASN A 40 -13.34 -0.38 -3.60
C ASN A 40 -12.79 -1.79 -3.78
N MET A 41 -12.61 -2.56 -2.70
CA MET A 41 -12.20 -3.96 -2.79
C MET A 41 -13.25 -4.81 -3.52
N THR A 42 -14.53 -4.58 -3.26
CA THR A 42 -15.64 -5.29 -3.94
C THR A 42 -15.68 -4.92 -5.42
N THR A 43 -15.49 -3.64 -5.74
CA THR A 43 -15.43 -3.17 -7.14
C THR A 43 -14.24 -3.78 -7.87
N ALA A 44 -13.06 -3.79 -7.24
CA ALA A 44 -11.87 -4.42 -7.82
C ALA A 44 -12.06 -5.94 -8.03
N TRP A 45 -12.71 -6.64 -7.09
CA TRP A 45 -13.01 -8.07 -7.23
C TRP A 45 -13.90 -8.36 -8.43
N ASN A 46 -14.89 -7.50 -8.68
CA ASN A 46 -15.84 -7.62 -9.78
C ASN A 46 -15.34 -7.00 -11.09
N ALA A 47 -14.19 -6.32 -11.08
CA ALA A 47 -13.63 -5.70 -12.27
C ALA A 47 -13.30 -6.75 -13.34
N GLU A 48 -13.39 -6.36 -14.60
CA GLU A 48 -13.05 -7.19 -15.75
C GLU A 48 -11.60 -7.04 -16.19
N ASN A 49 -10.90 -6.00 -15.71
CA ASN A 49 -9.49 -5.76 -15.99
C ASN A 49 -8.60 -6.66 -15.13
N TYR A 50 -7.71 -7.36 -15.80
CA TYR A 50 -6.69 -8.20 -15.18
C TYR A 50 -5.31 -7.58 -15.30
N ASP A 51 -4.56 -7.66 -14.22
CA ASP A 51 -3.17 -7.22 -14.16
C ASP A 51 -2.23 -8.41 -13.98
N LEU A 52 -1.15 -8.44 -14.74
CA LEU A 52 -0.01 -9.31 -14.52
C LEU A 52 1.07 -8.55 -13.75
N TYR A 53 1.59 -9.13 -12.69
CA TYR A 53 2.65 -8.56 -11.88
C TYR A 53 3.92 -9.38 -12.04
N LEU A 54 5.02 -8.71 -12.37
CA LEU A 54 6.34 -9.31 -12.53
C LEU A 54 7.32 -8.60 -11.60
N PRO A 55 7.68 -9.21 -10.45
CA PRO A 55 8.74 -8.70 -9.58
C PRO A 55 10.05 -8.50 -10.37
N ILE A 56 10.68 -7.34 -10.20
CA ILE A 56 11.89 -6.96 -10.95
C ILE A 56 13.09 -6.90 -10.02
N ASN A 57 12.94 -6.19 -8.89
CA ASN A 57 14.07 -5.92 -8.02
C ASN A 57 13.65 -5.76 -6.55
N THR A 58 14.53 -6.19 -5.66
CA THR A 58 14.45 -6.01 -4.21
C THR A 58 15.71 -5.29 -3.76
N TRP A 59 15.73 -3.96 -3.85
CA TRP A 59 16.89 -3.18 -3.49
C TRP A 59 16.94 -2.93 -1.98
N HIS A 60 18.05 -3.33 -1.35
CA HIS A 60 18.33 -3.08 0.05
C HIS A 60 19.09 -1.75 0.21
N ASN A 61 18.68 -0.92 1.18
CA ASN A 61 19.29 0.39 1.39
C ASN A 61 20.76 0.24 1.83
N ARG A 62 21.69 0.63 0.94
CA ARG A 62 23.14 0.52 1.13
C ARG A 62 23.68 1.31 2.32
N LEU A 63 22.94 2.29 2.84
CA LEU A 63 23.32 3.06 4.02
C LEU A 63 22.96 2.38 5.35
N LEU A 64 22.01 1.44 5.31
CA LEU A 64 21.44 0.77 6.49
C LEU A 64 21.81 -0.71 6.57
N TYR A 65 22.43 -1.25 5.53
CA TYR A 65 22.89 -2.64 5.49
C TYR A 65 24.40 -2.74 5.43
N ASP A 66 24.93 -3.68 6.18
CA ASP A 66 26.35 -4.04 6.09
C ASP A 66 26.60 -4.76 4.74
N LYS A 67 27.75 -4.50 4.13
CA LYS A 67 28.06 -4.98 2.77
C LYS A 67 27.99 -6.50 2.65
N ASP A 68 28.53 -7.21 3.65
CA ASP A 68 28.57 -8.68 3.65
C ASP A 68 27.15 -9.29 3.57
N LYS A 69 26.15 -8.64 4.24
CA LYS A 69 24.75 -9.07 4.15
C LYS A 69 24.15 -8.85 2.77
N ILE A 70 24.49 -7.73 2.13
CA ILE A 70 23.97 -7.43 0.79
C ILE A 70 24.51 -8.42 -0.23
N ASP A 71 25.79 -8.79 -0.11
CA ASP A 71 26.45 -9.73 -1.02
C ASP A 71 25.83 -11.14 -0.94
N ASP A 72 25.21 -11.50 0.20
CA ASP A 72 24.51 -12.78 0.41
C ASP A 72 23.04 -12.74 -0.08
N TYR A 73 22.44 -11.57 -0.20
CA TYR A 73 21.01 -11.43 -0.53
C TYR A 73 20.71 -11.54 -2.02
N ASN A 74 19.61 -12.19 -2.31
CA ASN A 74 19.04 -12.20 -3.65
C ASN A 74 18.23 -10.90 -3.88
N GLU A 75 18.69 -10.04 -4.77
CA GLU A 75 17.98 -8.82 -5.16
C GLU A 75 17.15 -9.00 -6.44
N GLU A 76 17.16 -10.18 -7.02
CA GLU A 76 16.36 -10.56 -8.19
C GLU A 76 15.19 -11.46 -7.76
N PRO A 77 14.05 -10.89 -7.39
CA PRO A 77 12.89 -11.64 -6.90
C PRO A 77 12.17 -12.31 -8.06
N TRP A 78 12.61 -13.51 -8.46
CA TRP A 78 11.90 -14.30 -9.46
C TRP A 78 10.51 -14.67 -8.98
N GLY A 79 9.48 -14.30 -9.75
CA GLY A 79 8.12 -14.58 -9.38
C GLY A 79 7.09 -14.03 -10.37
N VAL A 80 5.84 -14.24 -10.04
CA VAL A 80 4.70 -13.77 -10.81
C VAL A 80 3.52 -13.49 -9.89
N GLY A 81 2.67 -12.58 -10.29
CA GLY A 81 1.41 -12.29 -9.63
C GLY A 81 0.30 -11.97 -10.61
N LEU A 82 -0.91 -12.05 -10.12
CA LEU A 82 -2.13 -11.68 -10.84
C LEU A 82 -2.97 -10.77 -9.94
N GLY A 83 -3.77 -9.92 -10.57
CA GLY A 83 -4.73 -9.10 -9.87
C GLY A 83 -5.87 -8.68 -10.76
N LYS A 84 -6.82 -8.01 -10.14
CA LYS A 84 -7.93 -7.34 -10.80
C LYS A 84 -7.92 -5.88 -10.39
N SER A 85 -8.15 -4.99 -11.35
CA SER A 85 -8.07 -3.56 -11.09
C SER A 85 -9.15 -2.78 -11.81
N PHE A 86 -9.35 -1.55 -11.33
CA PHE A 86 -10.18 -0.55 -11.99
C PHE A 86 -9.60 0.84 -11.75
N TYR A 87 -10.00 1.78 -12.59
CA TYR A 87 -9.78 3.21 -12.38
C TYR A 87 -11.10 3.83 -11.96
N ASP A 88 -11.09 4.64 -10.91
CA ASP A 88 -12.28 5.39 -10.49
C ASP A 88 -12.53 6.63 -11.35
N SER A 89 -13.57 7.42 -11.01
CA SER A 89 -13.94 8.63 -11.76
C SER A 89 -12.87 9.72 -11.78
N ASP A 90 -11.95 9.70 -10.82
CA ASP A 90 -10.86 10.67 -10.70
C ASP A 90 -9.60 10.19 -11.43
N GLY A 91 -9.63 8.96 -11.97
CA GLY A 91 -8.50 8.33 -12.64
C GLY A 91 -7.53 7.63 -11.68
N ASP A 92 -7.94 7.44 -10.44
CA ASP A 92 -7.15 6.75 -9.44
C ASP A 92 -7.27 5.24 -9.59
N TRP A 93 -6.15 4.57 -9.44
CA TRP A 93 -6.07 3.13 -9.61
C TRP A 93 -6.30 2.37 -8.32
N HIS A 94 -7.12 1.33 -8.39
CA HIS A 94 -7.44 0.41 -7.31
C HIS A 94 -7.24 -1.02 -7.77
N SER A 95 -6.64 -1.88 -6.94
CA SER A 95 -6.43 -3.29 -7.28
C SER A 95 -6.51 -4.21 -6.09
N LEU A 96 -6.99 -5.42 -6.35
CA LEU A 96 -6.75 -6.60 -5.53
C LEU A 96 -5.75 -7.49 -6.25
N TYR A 97 -4.68 -7.87 -5.57
CA TYR A 97 -3.58 -8.61 -6.18
C TYR A 97 -3.04 -9.71 -5.28
N GLY A 98 -2.39 -10.68 -5.90
CA GLY A 98 -1.58 -11.69 -5.24
C GLY A 98 -0.33 -11.99 -6.03
N MET A 99 0.83 -12.10 -5.36
CA MET A 99 2.11 -12.44 -5.96
C MET A 99 2.80 -13.54 -5.17
N GLY A 100 3.53 -14.40 -5.89
CA GLY A 100 4.48 -15.35 -5.32
C GLY A 100 5.85 -15.16 -5.95
N PHE A 101 6.88 -14.98 -5.14
CA PHE A 101 8.23 -14.71 -5.61
C PHE A 101 9.28 -15.23 -4.63
N LYS A 102 10.55 -15.26 -5.07
CA LYS A 102 11.68 -15.56 -4.19
C LYS A 102 12.06 -14.33 -3.39
N ASP A 103 12.16 -14.48 -2.07
CA ASP A 103 12.64 -13.45 -1.17
C ASP A 103 14.17 -13.28 -1.25
N SER A 104 14.71 -12.37 -0.44
CA SER A 104 16.15 -12.11 -0.36
C SER A 104 16.96 -13.34 0.10
N ASN A 105 16.35 -14.28 0.82
CA ASN A 105 16.95 -15.54 1.26
C ASN A 105 16.69 -16.70 0.30
N LYS A 106 16.16 -16.43 -0.90
CA LYS A 106 15.82 -17.43 -1.96
C LYS A 106 14.68 -18.38 -1.58
N HIS A 107 13.91 -18.07 -0.53
CA HIS A 107 12.71 -18.81 -0.15
C HIS A 107 11.48 -18.25 -0.87
N LEU A 108 10.40 -19.04 -0.92
CA LEU A 108 9.13 -18.57 -1.43
C LEU A 108 8.52 -17.56 -0.47
N GLN A 109 8.17 -16.40 -0.98
CA GLN A 109 7.35 -15.40 -0.31
C GLN A 109 6.07 -15.20 -1.10
N THR A 110 4.94 -15.11 -0.41
CA THR A 110 3.67 -14.73 -1.00
C THR A 110 3.17 -13.43 -0.39
N ILE A 111 2.48 -12.64 -1.22
CA ILE A 111 1.84 -11.40 -0.78
C ILE A 111 0.48 -11.29 -1.46
N PHE A 112 -0.52 -10.90 -0.69
CA PHE A 112 -1.89 -10.63 -1.15
C PHE A 112 -2.32 -9.29 -0.57
N GLY A 113 -2.99 -8.48 -1.36
CA GLY A 113 -3.38 -7.18 -0.84
C GLY A 113 -4.33 -6.40 -1.73
N TYR A 114 -4.74 -5.27 -1.16
CA TYR A 114 -5.38 -4.18 -1.86
C TYR A 114 -4.37 -3.05 -2.06
N ALA A 115 -4.35 -2.45 -3.24
CA ALA A 115 -3.53 -1.29 -3.54
C ALA A 115 -4.38 -0.14 -4.07
N TYR A 116 -4.00 1.06 -3.71
CA TYR A 116 -4.53 2.34 -4.19
C TYR A 116 -3.39 3.22 -4.68
N GLN A 117 -3.56 3.87 -5.81
CA GLN A 117 -2.61 4.85 -6.34
C GLN A 117 -3.34 6.03 -6.95
N HIS A 118 -3.15 7.22 -6.37
CA HIS A 118 -3.57 8.46 -6.97
C HIS A 118 -2.65 8.79 -8.14
N ASN A 119 -3.25 9.06 -9.32
CA ASN A 119 -2.52 9.22 -10.57
C ASN A 119 -2.62 10.63 -11.13
N TRP A 120 -1.48 11.16 -11.57
CA TRP A 120 -1.39 12.40 -12.32
C TRP A 120 -0.96 12.11 -13.75
N PRO A 121 -1.74 12.52 -14.78
CA PRO A 121 -1.31 12.43 -16.16
C PRO A 121 -0.16 13.42 -16.42
N LEU A 122 0.87 12.97 -17.14
CA LEU A 122 2.03 13.79 -17.50
C LEU A 122 1.93 14.38 -18.91
N ASP A 123 0.99 13.90 -19.72
CA ASP A 123 0.76 14.35 -21.09
C ASP A 123 -0.72 14.52 -21.40
N CYS A 124 -1.04 15.33 -22.40
CA CYS A 124 -2.41 15.62 -22.82
C CYS A 124 -3.18 14.38 -23.35
N TYR A 125 -2.47 13.35 -23.76
CA TYR A 125 -3.04 12.09 -24.24
C TYR A 125 -3.21 11.06 -23.13
N GLN A 126 -2.85 11.41 -21.89
CA GLN A 126 -2.90 10.55 -20.70
C GLN A 126 -2.16 9.20 -20.85
N LYS A 127 -1.16 9.16 -21.76
CA LYS A 127 -0.36 7.95 -21.99
C LYS A 127 0.66 7.73 -20.88
N TRP A 128 1.25 8.83 -20.40
CA TRP A 128 2.17 8.82 -19.27
C TRP A 128 1.47 9.26 -18.01
N ARG A 129 1.67 8.55 -16.94
CA ARG A 129 1.16 8.87 -15.61
C ARG A 129 2.20 8.59 -14.53
N VAL A 130 2.16 9.35 -13.48
CA VAL A 130 2.92 9.13 -12.26
C VAL A 130 1.94 9.12 -11.10
N GLY A 131 2.21 8.32 -10.08
CA GLY A 131 1.29 8.27 -8.95
C GLY A 131 1.97 7.85 -7.66
N ILE A 132 1.29 8.17 -6.57
CA ILE A 132 1.64 7.74 -5.22
C ILE A 132 0.40 7.17 -4.53
N GLY A 133 0.61 6.30 -3.57
CA GLY A 133 -0.49 5.68 -2.86
C GLY A 133 0.00 4.76 -1.75
N TYR A 134 -0.76 3.71 -1.53
CA TYR A 134 -0.43 2.71 -0.51
C TYR A 134 -0.91 1.31 -0.93
N THR A 135 -0.33 0.31 -0.30
CA THR A 135 -0.86 -1.05 -0.34
C THR A 135 -1.09 -1.57 1.08
N LEU A 136 -2.24 -2.22 1.27
CA LEU A 136 -2.59 -2.94 2.49
C LEU A 136 -2.51 -4.42 2.16
N SER A 137 -1.48 -5.08 2.63
CA SER A 137 -1.18 -6.45 2.22
C SER A 137 -0.96 -7.38 3.39
N LEU A 138 -1.11 -8.66 3.12
CA LEU A 138 -0.71 -9.77 3.98
C LEU A 138 0.45 -10.48 3.29
N THR A 139 1.59 -10.55 3.96
CA THR A 139 2.77 -11.27 3.46
C THR A 139 3.03 -12.52 4.27
N GLN A 140 3.48 -13.57 3.60
CA GLN A 140 3.86 -14.84 4.20
C GLN A 140 5.29 -15.18 3.81
N ARG A 141 6.17 -15.36 4.81
CA ARG A 141 7.59 -15.65 4.63
C ARG A 141 8.02 -16.85 5.47
N SER A 142 9.01 -17.57 5.01
CA SER A 142 9.58 -18.72 5.71
C SER A 142 10.12 -18.37 7.10
N GLU A 143 10.69 -17.18 7.28
CA GLU A 143 11.21 -16.67 8.56
C GLU A 143 10.14 -16.61 9.66
N TYR A 144 8.88 -16.41 9.28
CA TYR A 144 7.73 -16.35 10.17
C TYR A 144 6.83 -17.58 10.07
N ALA A 145 7.39 -18.72 9.66
CA ALA A 145 6.64 -19.98 9.48
C ALA A 145 5.39 -19.83 8.60
N TYR A 146 5.44 -18.91 7.62
CA TYR A 146 4.34 -18.55 6.73
C TYR A 146 3.07 -18.04 7.42
N ILE A 147 3.17 -17.53 8.64
CA ILE A 147 2.06 -16.83 9.30
C ILE A 147 1.81 -15.52 8.53
N PRO A 148 0.55 -15.23 8.11
CA PRO A 148 0.24 -13.98 7.42
C PRO A 148 0.49 -12.78 8.32
N LEU A 149 1.35 -11.87 7.90
CA LEU A 149 1.66 -10.63 8.60
C LEU A 149 1.07 -9.44 7.84
N PRO A 150 0.35 -8.53 8.50
CA PRO A 150 -0.14 -7.32 7.88
C PRO A 150 1.03 -6.38 7.54
N LEU A 151 1.02 -5.86 6.34
CA LEU A 151 2.10 -5.02 5.81
C LEU A 151 1.50 -3.82 5.04
N PRO A 152 1.18 -2.72 5.72
CA PRO A 152 0.81 -1.48 5.07
C PRO A 152 2.07 -0.77 4.58
N LEU A 153 2.16 -0.50 3.27
CA LEU A 153 3.34 0.11 2.66
C LEU A 153 2.96 1.30 1.79
N PRO A 154 3.79 2.35 1.75
CA PRO A 154 3.71 3.39 0.73
C PRO A 154 4.03 2.80 -0.65
N LEU A 155 3.31 3.28 -1.65
CA LEU A 155 3.39 2.88 -3.04
C LEU A 155 3.68 4.09 -3.91
N ALA A 156 4.55 3.94 -4.90
CA ALA A 156 4.75 4.91 -5.96
C ALA A 156 4.87 4.19 -7.30
N GLY A 157 4.54 4.88 -8.40
CA GLY A 157 4.63 4.27 -9.71
C GLY A 157 4.70 5.28 -10.84
N ILE A 158 5.23 4.80 -11.95
CA ILE A 158 5.20 5.49 -13.25
C ILE A 158 4.64 4.53 -14.29
N GLY A 159 3.70 5.02 -15.10
CA GLY A 159 3.03 4.22 -16.11
C GLY A 159 3.13 4.82 -17.50
N TYR A 160 3.18 3.95 -18.48
CA TYR A 160 3.01 4.27 -19.89
C TYR A 160 2.01 3.31 -20.51
N LYS A 161 0.83 3.82 -20.88
CA LYS A 161 -0.30 3.00 -21.36
C LYS A 161 -0.59 1.85 -20.40
N ASN A 162 -0.51 0.60 -20.87
CA ASN A 162 -0.80 -0.62 -20.11
C ASN A 162 0.36 -1.05 -19.20
N PHE A 163 1.54 -0.44 -19.29
CA PHE A 163 2.71 -0.83 -18.51
C PHE A 163 2.96 0.15 -17.36
N ASN A 164 3.15 -0.35 -16.18
CA ASN A 164 3.41 0.45 -14.99
C ASN A 164 4.58 -0.17 -14.22
N ILE A 165 5.59 0.63 -13.92
CA ILE A 165 6.62 0.26 -12.93
C ILE A 165 6.17 0.84 -11.61
N GLN A 166 5.99 -0.03 -10.63
CA GLN A 166 5.55 0.33 -9.29
C GLN A 166 6.58 -0.13 -8.27
N ALA A 167 6.70 0.59 -7.18
CA ALA A 167 7.59 0.27 -6.08
C ALA A 167 6.92 0.53 -4.74
N ALA A 168 7.13 -0.37 -3.80
CA ALA A 168 6.74 -0.21 -2.41
C ALA A 168 7.98 -0.20 -1.51
N TYR A 169 7.99 0.68 -0.53
CA TYR A 169 9.09 0.76 0.42
C TYR A 169 8.70 0.07 1.73
N VAL A 170 9.49 -0.91 2.12
CA VAL A 170 9.38 -1.60 3.40
C VAL A 170 10.28 -0.91 4.41
N PRO A 171 9.72 -0.15 5.37
CA PRO A 171 10.55 0.47 6.41
C PRO A 171 11.14 -0.58 7.34
N GLY A 172 12.23 -0.23 8.02
CA GLY A 172 12.89 -1.15 8.94
C GLY A 172 13.99 -0.50 9.75
N VAL A 173 14.80 -1.35 10.39
CA VAL A 173 15.96 -0.96 11.19
C VAL A 173 17.27 -1.34 10.48
N LYS A 174 18.42 -1.09 11.12
CA LYS A 174 19.70 -1.50 10.54
C LYS A 174 19.73 -3.02 10.29
N ASN A 175 20.07 -3.42 9.07
CA ASN A 175 20.14 -4.82 8.63
C ASN A 175 18.81 -5.61 8.63
N ASP A 176 17.66 -4.92 8.71
CA ASP A 176 16.35 -5.53 8.62
C ASP A 176 15.32 -4.53 8.10
N GLY A 177 14.51 -4.92 7.10
CA GLY A 177 13.65 -4.01 6.37
C GLY A 177 14.43 -3.05 5.48
N ASN A 178 14.00 -1.79 5.37
CA ASN A 178 14.62 -0.75 4.52
C ASN A 178 14.86 -1.20 3.08
N VAL A 179 13.82 -1.80 2.50
CA VAL A 179 13.86 -2.44 1.19
C VAL A 179 12.91 -1.73 0.24
N LEU A 180 13.37 -1.44 -0.95
CA LEU A 180 12.54 -0.98 -2.06
C LEU A 180 12.23 -2.18 -2.95
N PHE A 181 10.99 -2.65 -2.91
CA PHE A 181 10.49 -3.73 -3.75
C PHE A 181 9.84 -3.15 -4.99
N THR A 182 10.33 -3.54 -6.18
CA THR A 182 9.91 -2.99 -7.47
C THR A 182 9.37 -4.10 -8.38
N TRP A 183 8.26 -3.81 -9.06
CA TRP A 183 7.65 -4.73 -10.02
C TRP A 183 7.11 -4.00 -11.24
N LEU A 184 6.99 -4.74 -12.34
CA LEU A 184 6.22 -4.36 -13.51
C LEU A 184 4.78 -4.83 -13.32
N ARG A 185 3.80 -3.95 -13.56
CA ARG A 185 2.39 -4.27 -13.69
C ARG A 185 1.98 -4.07 -15.14
N TRP A 186 1.39 -5.08 -15.74
CA TRP A 186 0.87 -5.05 -17.11
C TRP A 186 -0.65 -5.26 -17.08
N GLU A 187 -1.39 -4.26 -17.57
CA GLU A 187 -2.85 -4.30 -17.72
C GLU A 187 -3.20 -5.09 -18.99
N LEU A 188 -3.87 -6.25 -18.82
CA LEU A 188 -4.07 -7.22 -19.92
C LEU A 188 -5.25 -6.86 -20.83
N ASN A 189 -6.29 -6.22 -20.29
CA ASN A 189 -7.56 -5.99 -21.00
C ASN A 189 -7.80 -4.51 -21.35
N ASN A 190 -6.79 -3.67 -21.32
CA ASN A 190 -6.93 -2.24 -21.60
C ASN A 190 -6.47 -1.95 -23.04
N ASP A 191 -7.41 -1.75 -23.94
CA ASP A 191 -7.15 -1.28 -25.32
C ASP A 191 -7.09 0.24 -25.32
N TYR A 192 -5.88 0.80 -25.43
CA TYR A 192 -5.64 2.23 -25.63
C TYR A 192 -5.66 2.61 -27.12
#